data_c74f1bcde002831663dbf45137df9124
#
_entry.id   c74f1bcde002831663dbf45137df9124
#
_cell.length_a   1.000
_cell.length_b   1.000
_cell.length_c   1.000
_cell.angle_alpha   90.00
_cell.angle_beta   90.00
_cell.angle_gamma   90.00
#
_symmetry.space_group_name_H-M   'P 1'
#
loop_
_entity.id
_entity.type
_entity.pdbx_description
1 polymer ?
#
loop_
_entity_poly.entity_id
_entity_poly.type
_entity_poly.pdbx_seq_one_letter_code
_entity_poly.pdbx_strand_id
1 'polypeptide(L)'
;MERKRFSGVMLLFIVLAVVLITQVVGNLGRSGDVSYSDMRAYFTAEKVKSFTATDTRLVAKLQDGSSVSCALHSFDTFYNDMNDLVVSQAEKGVITSYDYAAGNENGWLRTLLPYVLAAMAFILLMNLIARMGGLGGGAVNDKMARFGEARIQDIPSDGKKVTFKDVAGADEEKEELEEIVQFLRDPQRYTELGAHIPKGVLLVGPPGTGKTLLAKAVAGEADTAFLSISGSDFVEMYVGVGASRVRDLFEQAKKQAPAIVFIDEIDAVGRQRGSGLGGGHDEREQTLNQRLVEMDGFAANEGVVVLAATNRVDILDPALLRPGRFDRQVFVGLPDLKGREEILKIHAKGKPLAEDVDLGSVARATSGFTGADLENLLNEAALLTGRRGQRFITEEAIHQSVIKVIAGPEKHSRVVPEAERRLTAYHEAGHAVVMQALPDLDPVHQITIVPRGQAGGMTIYLPEEDRSYLSRRYMLDRVAGLLGGRAAEEMMLGDISTGASSDIQRATAIARKMVGTYGMSSRLGNVAFDAGSDEVFIGKSMAHTRPYSEKTAAEMDAEIRAIIDEAYEKCREILARYKTELTAVAEYLLEHETMDGDTFKTYFTQSGESRQ
;
A
#
# COMPACT_ATOMS: atom_id res chain seq x y z
N MET A 1 -22.46 44.23 4.21
CA MET A 1 -23.73 43.64 4.70
C MET A 1 -23.85 42.23 4.15
N GLU A 2 -23.41 41.26 4.92
CA GLU A 2 -23.52 39.82 4.58
C GLU A 2 -24.95 39.34 4.82
N ARG A 3 -25.65 39.01 3.75
CA ARG A 3 -26.95 38.32 3.85
C ARG A 3 -26.67 36.85 4.29
N LYS A 4 -26.93 36.56 5.57
CA LYS A 4 -26.98 35.19 6.08
C LYS A 4 -27.99 34.38 5.26
N ARG A 5 -27.51 33.46 4.41
CA ARG A 5 -28.35 32.50 3.69
C ARG A 5 -28.87 31.48 4.71
N PHE A 6 -30.18 31.54 5.00
CA PHE A 6 -30.83 30.47 5.77
C PHE A 6 -30.68 29.16 5.02
N SER A 7 -30.06 28.18 5.68
CA SER A 7 -29.90 26.82 5.14
C SER A 7 -31.28 26.16 5.01
N GLY A 8 -31.60 25.54 3.86
CA GLY A 8 -32.85 24.81 3.64
C GLY A 8 -33.12 23.72 4.68
N VAL A 9 -32.05 23.18 5.29
CA VAL A 9 -32.10 22.25 6.44
C VAL A 9 -32.71 22.90 7.67
N MET A 10 -32.44 24.19 7.93
CA MET A 10 -33.01 24.94 9.07
C MET A 10 -34.51 25.15 8.88
N LEU A 11 -34.97 25.38 7.65
CA LEU A 11 -36.38 25.54 7.31
C LEU A 11 -37.16 24.22 7.48
N LEU A 12 -36.54 23.08 7.12
CA LEU A 12 -37.06 21.74 7.37
C LEU A 12 -37.24 21.45 8.87
N PHE A 13 -36.24 21.82 9.69
CA PHE A 13 -36.33 21.69 11.15
C PHE A 13 -37.44 22.56 11.74
N ILE A 14 -37.66 23.78 11.20
CA ILE A 14 -38.73 24.67 11.65
C ILE A 14 -40.12 24.08 11.32
N VAL A 15 -40.31 23.53 10.11
CA VAL A 15 -41.57 22.87 9.71
C VAL A 15 -41.80 21.61 10.56
N LEU A 16 -40.78 20.79 10.80
CA LEU A 16 -40.90 19.60 11.66
C LEU A 16 -41.22 19.99 13.11
N ALA A 17 -40.61 21.05 13.62
CA ALA A 17 -40.87 21.58 14.95
C ALA A 17 -42.32 22.11 15.09
N VAL A 18 -42.84 22.82 14.07
CA VAL A 18 -44.24 23.31 14.05
C VAL A 18 -45.23 22.14 14.04
N VAL A 19 -44.97 21.06 13.25
CA VAL A 19 -45.82 19.85 13.22
C VAL A 19 -45.77 19.16 14.57
N LEU A 20 -44.61 19.03 15.19
CA LEU A 20 -44.43 18.41 16.51
C LEU A 20 -45.13 19.23 17.60
N ILE A 21 -45.02 20.57 17.58
CA ILE A 21 -45.68 21.45 18.53
C ILE A 21 -47.20 21.36 18.39
N THR A 22 -47.76 21.32 17.16
CA THR A 22 -49.21 21.16 16.93
C THR A 22 -49.71 19.79 17.42
N GLN A 23 -48.94 18.71 17.29
CA GLN A 23 -49.27 17.39 17.86
C GLN A 23 -49.22 17.39 19.40
N VAL A 24 -48.22 18.06 20.01
CA VAL A 24 -48.07 18.10 21.45
C VAL A 24 -49.18 18.98 22.06
N VAL A 25 -49.47 20.14 21.48
CA VAL A 25 -50.58 21.02 21.93
C VAL A 25 -51.95 20.36 21.76
N GLY A 26 -52.15 19.59 20.69
CA GLY A 26 -53.38 18.80 20.48
C GLY A 26 -53.57 17.67 21.52
N ASN A 27 -52.49 17.18 22.13
CA ASN A 27 -52.56 16.17 23.18
C ASN A 27 -52.64 16.74 24.61
N LEU A 28 -52.25 17.97 24.83
CA LEU A 28 -52.28 18.61 26.16
C LEU A 28 -53.70 19.02 26.62
N GLY A 29 -54.73 18.92 25.81
CA GLY A 29 -56.13 19.23 26.14
C GLY A 29 -56.93 18.00 26.67
N ARG A 30 -56.30 16.88 26.93
CA ARG A 30 -56.97 15.62 27.39
C ARG A 30 -56.87 15.50 28.92
N SER A 31 -57.74 16.15 29.63
CA SER A 31 -57.90 15.91 31.08
C SER A 31 -58.86 14.74 31.31
N GLY A 32 -58.39 13.71 32.05
CA GLY A 32 -59.19 12.73 32.73
C GLY A 32 -59.94 11.68 31.90
N ASP A 33 -59.24 10.96 30.99
CA ASP A 33 -59.83 9.75 30.39
C ASP A 33 -59.92 8.66 31.48
N VAL A 34 -61.16 8.25 31.83
CA VAL A 34 -61.47 7.17 32.75
C VAL A 34 -61.93 5.92 31.97
N SER A 35 -61.88 4.75 32.60
CA SER A 35 -62.43 3.53 31.97
C SER A 35 -63.93 3.56 31.85
N TYR A 36 -64.49 2.80 30.91
CA TYR A 36 -65.95 2.66 30.77
C TYR A 36 -66.61 2.14 32.07
N SER A 37 -65.99 1.23 32.79
CA SER A 37 -66.41 0.69 34.06
C SER A 37 -66.48 1.78 35.15
N ASP A 38 -65.48 2.65 35.18
CA ASP A 38 -65.48 3.78 36.16
C ASP A 38 -66.54 4.83 35.83
N MET A 39 -66.73 5.11 34.52
CA MET A 39 -67.79 5.97 34.06
C MET A 39 -69.16 5.43 34.45
N ARG A 40 -69.42 4.12 34.27
CA ARG A 40 -70.64 3.44 34.73
C ARG A 40 -70.84 3.54 36.27
N ALA A 41 -69.78 3.44 37.04
CA ALA A 41 -69.82 3.59 38.49
C ALA A 41 -70.25 5.05 38.87
N TYR A 42 -69.79 6.08 38.13
CA TYR A 42 -70.23 7.44 38.38
C TYR A 42 -71.74 7.65 38.11
N PHE A 43 -72.28 7.04 37.06
CA PHE A 43 -73.75 7.05 36.81
C PHE A 43 -74.51 6.29 37.92
N THR A 44 -74.08 5.09 38.28
CA THR A 44 -74.72 4.27 39.30
C THR A 44 -74.70 4.95 40.68
N ALA A 45 -73.61 5.69 41.00
CA ALA A 45 -73.45 6.43 42.25
C ALA A 45 -74.15 7.81 42.27
N GLU A 46 -74.97 8.15 41.24
CA GLU A 46 -75.71 9.42 41.11
C GLU A 46 -74.82 10.67 41.14
N LYS A 47 -73.54 10.55 40.70
CA LYS A 47 -72.55 11.63 40.69
C LYS A 47 -72.51 12.45 39.41
N VAL A 48 -73.17 12.03 38.36
CA VAL A 48 -73.21 12.73 37.06
C VAL A 48 -74.28 13.80 37.08
N LYS A 49 -73.88 15.05 36.79
CA LYS A 49 -74.79 16.19 36.72
C LYS A 49 -75.27 16.45 35.29
N SER A 50 -74.42 16.33 34.31
CA SER A 50 -74.74 16.42 32.89
C SER A 50 -73.75 15.67 32.06
N PHE A 51 -74.13 15.22 30.84
CA PHE A 51 -73.22 14.53 29.94
C PHE A 51 -73.58 14.78 28.47
N THR A 52 -72.61 14.59 27.60
CA THR A 52 -72.76 14.54 26.16
C THR A 52 -72.11 13.25 25.64
N ALA A 53 -72.85 12.46 24.89
CA ALA A 53 -72.39 11.24 24.25
C ALA A 53 -72.32 11.46 22.75
N THR A 54 -71.17 11.12 22.15
CA THR A 54 -70.96 11.02 20.69
C THR A 54 -70.70 9.58 20.30
N ASP A 55 -70.61 9.23 19.03
CA ASP A 55 -70.40 7.87 18.55
C ASP A 55 -69.15 7.19 19.16
N THR A 56 -68.14 7.97 19.51
CA THR A 56 -66.84 7.46 19.98
C THR A 56 -66.43 7.91 21.37
N ARG A 57 -67.18 8.89 21.99
CA ARG A 57 -66.75 9.50 23.26
C ARG A 57 -67.92 9.94 24.12
N LEU A 58 -67.83 9.67 25.41
CA LEU A 58 -68.73 10.20 26.42
C LEU A 58 -67.98 11.21 27.29
N VAL A 59 -68.53 12.41 27.44
CA VAL A 59 -68.02 13.44 28.37
C VAL A 59 -69.08 13.72 29.39
N ALA A 60 -68.77 13.47 30.66
CA ALA A 60 -69.69 13.70 31.81
C ALA A 60 -69.11 14.75 32.73
N LYS A 61 -70.00 15.64 33.21
CA LYS A 61 -69.75 16.62 34.25
C LYS A 61 -70.30 16.12 35.57
N LEU A 62 -69.47 15.99 36.56
CA LEU A 62 -69.87 15.47 37.88
C LEU A 62 -70.48 16.56 38.73
N GLN A 63 -71.14 16.18 39.83
CA GLN A 63 -71.79 17.07 40.82
C GLN A 63 -70.78 17.99 41.51
N ASP A 64 -69.51 17.61 41.65
CA ASP A 64 -68.38 18.37 42.21
C ASP A 64 -67.83 19.42 41.26
N GLY A 65 -68.32 19.49 40.00
CA GLY A 65 -67.87 20.40 38.96
C GLY A 65 -66.74 19.87 38.08
N SER A 66 -66.14 18.74 38.39
CA SER A 66 -65.11 18.11 37.58
C SER A 66 -65.71 17.50 36.27
N SER A 67 -64.89 17.40 35.22
CA SER A 67 -65.29 16.81 33.95
C SER A 67 -64.44 15.57 33.72
N VAL A 68 -65.07 14.44 33.42
CA VAL A 68 -64.46 13.16 33.09
C VAL A 68 -64.87 12.75 31.67
N SER A 69 -63.98 12.07 30.96
CA SER A 69 -64.30 11.56 29.64
C SER A 69 -63.92 10.08 29.50
N CYS A 70 -64.65 9.40 28.63
CA CYS A 70 -64.41 7.97 28.38
C CYS A 70 -64.58 7.73 26.86
N ALA A 71 -63.69 6.91 26.29
CA ALA A 71 -63.86 6.42 24.95
C ALA A 71 -64.97 5.37 24.89
N LEU A 72 -65.90 5.48 23.95
CA LEU A 72 -66.96 4.50 23.74
C LEU A 72 -66.54 3.59 22.57
N HIS A 73 -66.76 2.30 22.80
CA HIS A 73 -66.53 1.31 21.72
C HIS A 73 -67.64 1.38 20.67
N SER A 74 -68.90 1.63 21.12
CA SER A 74 -70.06 1.85 20.30
C SER A 74 -71.06 2.68 21.11
N PHE A 75 -71.72 3.63 20.48
CA PHE A 75 -72.78 4.39 21.07
C PHE A 75 -73.96 3.48 21.45
N ASP A 76 -74.30 2.49 20.59
CA ASP A 76 -75.39 1.55 20.85
C ASP A 76 -75.18 0.74 22.14
N THR A 77 -73.94 0.34 22.42
CA THR A 77 -73.62 -0.38 23.65
C THR A 77 -73.84 0.52 24.87
N PHE A 78 -73.40 1.75 24.81
CA PHE A 78 -73.63 2.74 25.89
C PHE A 78 -75.11 3.00 26.08
N TYR A 79 -75.87 3.20 25.01
CA TYR A 79 -77.27 3.50 25.06
C TYR A 79 -78.06 2.31 25.70
N ASN A 80 -77.83 1.08 25.23
CA ASN A 80 -78.52 -0.08 25.76
C ASN A 80 -78.18 -0.35 27.26
N ASP A 81 -76.93 -0.09 27.70
CA ASP A 81 -76.48 -0.37 29.05
C ASP A 81 -76.94 0.70 30.07
N MET A 82 -77.12 1.96 29.61
CA MET A 82 -77.23 3.10 30.54
C MET A 82 -78.51 3.91 30.40
N ASN A 83 -79.28 3.75 29.30
CA ASN A 83 -80.41 4.60 28.99
C ASN A 83 -81.49 4.55 30.11
N ASP A 84 -81.84 3.38 30.60
CA ASP A 84 -82.84 3.22 31.66
C ASP A 84 -82.40 3.92 32.95
N LEU A 85 -81.12 3.87 33.29
CA LEU A 85 -80.55 4.53 34.45
C LEU A 85 -80.51 6.06 34.25
N VAL A 86 -80.17 6.52 33.05
CA VAL A 86 -80.17 7.93 32.68
C VAL A 86 -81.56 8.57 32.76
N VAL A 87 -82.57 7.87 32.17
CA VAL A 87 -83.97 8.35 32.23
C VAL A 87 -84.45 8.43 33.66
N SER A 88 -84.24 7.36 34.47
CA SER A 88 -84.64 7.38 35.87
C SER A 88 -83.98 8.50 36.70
N GLN A 89 -82.68 8.78 36.47
CA GLN A 89 -81.96 9.86 37.15
C GLN A 89 -82.32 11.24 36.66
N ALA A 90 -82.73 11.36 35.38
CA ALA A 90 -83.23 12.62 34.82
C ALA A 90 -84.62 12.96 35.41
N GLU A 91 -85.52 11.97 35.58
CA GLU A 91 -86.82 12.16 36.23
C GLU A 91 -86.67 12.54 37.69
N LYS A 92 -85.68 12.02 38.39
CA LYS A 92 -85.36 12.36 39.78
C LYS A 92 -84.63 13.73 39.91
N GLY A 93 -84.30 14.40 38.83
CA GLY A 93 -83.60 15.67 38.82
C GLY A 93 -82.11 15.56 39.19
N VAL A 94 -81.51 14.39 39.24
CA VAL A 94 -80.06 14.15 39.49
C VAL A 94 -79.26 14.58 38.28
N ILE A 95 -79.69 14.16 37.05
CA ILE A 95 -79.10 14.60 35.79
C ILE A 95 -79.93 15.82 35.29
N THR A 96 -79.29 16.96 35.23
CA THR A 96 -79.89 18.23 34.83
C THR A 96 -79.99 18.46 33.35
N SER A 97 -79.08 17.90 32.58
CA SER A 97 -79.09 17.93 31.12
C SER A 97 -78.23 16.81 30.52
N TYR A 98 -78.67 16.23 29.43
CA TYR A 98 -77.90 15.30 28.64
C TYR A 98 -78.20 15.45 27.14
N ASP A 99 -77.22 15.15 26.32
CA ASP A 99 -77.31 15.32 24.86
C ASP A 99 -76.63 14.12 24.15
N TYR A 100 -77.28 13.67 23.10
CA TYR A 100 -76.77 12.67 22.17
C TYR A 100 -76.41 13.38 20.89
N ALA A 101 -75.17 13.89 20.79
CA ALA A 101 -74.71 14.66 19.67
C ALA A 101 -74.36 13.78 18.48
N ALA A 102 -74.90 14.11 17.29
CA ALA A 102 -74.53 13.46 16.06
C ALA A 102 -73.04 13.68 15.74
N GLY A 103 -72.34 12.64 15.33
CA GLY A 103 -70.94 12.73 14.96
C GLY A 103 -70.74 13.75 13.85
N ASN A 104 -69.69 14.58 13.98
CA ASN A 104 -69.37 15.64 13.04
C ASN A 104 -68.81 15.03 11.74
N GLU A 105 -69.61 14.92 10.67
CA GLU A 105 -69.28 14.28 9.39
C GLU A 105 -68.01 14.85 8.69
N ASN A 106 -67.51 15.96 9.11
CA ASN A 106 -66.33 16.65 8.53
C ASN A 106 -65.02 16.44 9.33
N GLY A 107 -64.95 15.51 10.27
CA GLY A 107 -63.76 15.22 11.09
C GLY A 107 -62.52 14.82 10.27
N TRP A 108 -62.72 14.16 9.13
CA TRP A 108 -61.65 13.74 8.24
C TRP A 108 -60.95 14.95 7.58
N LEU A 109 -61.66 16.02 7.31
CA LEU A 109 -61.06 17.24 6.72
C LEU A 109 -60.09 17.91 7.70
N ARG A 110 -60.43 17.93 8.99
CA ARG A 110 -59.56 18.48 10.06
C ARG A 110 -58.33 17.61 10.28
N THR A 111 -58.44 16.30 10.05
CA THR A 111 -57.33 15.36 10.20
C THR A 111 -56.42 15.35 8.99
N LEU A 112 -56.94 15.47 7.76
CA LEU A 112 -56.17 15.46 6.53
C LEU A 112 -55.60 16.80 6.11
N LEU A 113 -56.23 17.91 6.48
CA LEU A 113 -55.83 19.27 6.09
C LEU A 113 -54.36 19.59 6.44
N PRO A 114 -53.85 19.31 7.66
CA PRO A 114 -52.44 19.55 7.97
C PRO A 114 -51.49 18.70 7.11
N TYR A 115 -51.84 17.48 6.73
CA TYR A 115 -50.99 16.63 5.86
C TYR A 115 -50.99 17.14 4.41
N VAL A 116 -52.14 17.59 3.90
CA VAL A 116 -52.23 18.22 2.57
C VAL A 116 -51.43 19.52 2.51
N LEU A 117 -51.51 20.34 3.54
CA LEU A 117 -50.71 21.58 3.65
C LEU A 117 -49.23 21.29 3.77
N ALA A 118 -48.85 20.28 4.53
CA ALA A 118 -47.45 19.83 4.65
C ALA A 118 -46.91 19.27 3.32
N ALA A 119 -47.70 18.48 2.59
CA ALA A 119 -47.34 17.98 1.27
C ALA A 119 -47.20 19.10 0.24
N MET A 120 -48.09 20.06 0.26
CA MET A 120 -48.03 21.22 -0.63
C MET A 120 -46.83 22.14 -0.31
N ALA A 121 -46.51 22.33 0.97
CA ALA A 121 -45.32 23.06 1.41
C ALA A 121 -44.03 22.29 1.00
N PHE A 122 -44.01 20.96 1.10
CA PHE A 122 -42.91 20.13 0.65
C PHE A 122 -42.70 20.21 -0.87
N ILE A 123 -43.76 20.13 -1.67
CA ILE A 123 -43.70 20.27 -3.13
C ILE A 123 -43.22 21.68 -3.53
N LEU A 124 -43.72 22.73 -2.86
CA LEU A 124 -43.25 24.09 -3.07
C LEU A 124 -41.77 24.26 -2.70
N LEU A 125 -41.33 23.68 -1.59
CA LEU A 125 -39.93 23.67 -1.16
C LEU A 125 -39.03 22.93 -2.16
N MET A 126 -39.47 21.77 -2.64
CA MET A 126 -38.75 21.00 -3.68
C MET A 126 -38.66 21.77 -5.00
N ASN A 127 -39.73 22.45 -5.42
CA ASN A 127 -39.71 23.33 -6.60
C ASN A 127 -38.79 24.55 -6.39
N LEU A 128 -38.79 25.13 -5.20
CA LEU A 128 -37.91 26.26 -4.86
C LEU A 128 -36.42 25.83 -4.87
N ILE A 129 -36.12 24.66 -4.30
CA ILE A 129 -34.76 24.05 -4.30
C ILE A 129 -34.35 23.71 -5.73
N ALA A 130 -35.23 23.16 -6.55
CA ALA A 130 -34.99 22.87 -7.96
C ALA A 130 -34.71 24.14 -8.78
N ARG A 131 -35.44 25.25 -8.50
CA ARG A 131 -35.24 26.55 -9.15
C ARG A 131 -34.01 27.31 -8.66
N MET A 132 -33.54 27.07 -7.43
CA MET A 132 -32.32 27.68 -6.88
C MET A 132 -31.03 26.95 -7.35
N GLY A 133 -31.09 25.98 -8.27
CA GLY A 133 -29.94 25.34 -8.89
C GLY A 133 -29.08 24.50 -7.94
N GLY A 134 -29.59 24.10 -6.77
CA GLY A 134 -28.82 23.46 -5.74
C GLY A 134 -28.99 21.95 -5.60
N LEU A 135 -30.02 21.35 -6.18
CA LEU A 135 -30.28 19.90 -6.22
C LEU A 135 -30.76 19.42 -7.60
N GLY A 136 -30.53 20.18 -8.64
CA GLY A 136 -30.70 19.71 -10.02
C GLY A 136 -29.62 18.67 -10.28
N GLY A 137 -30.00 17.49 -10.75
CA GLY A 137 -29.17 16.31 -10.96
C GLY A 137 -27.90 16.43 -11.83
N GLY A 138 -27.49 17.66 -12.20
CA GLY A 138 -26.23 17.93 -12.91
C GLY A 138 -25.00 17.87 -11.99
N ALA A 139 -25.05 18.46 -10.79
CA ALA A 139 -23.86 18.54 -9.92
C ALA A 139 -23.54 17.25 -9.16
N VAL A 140 -24.52 16.38 -8.90
CA VAL A 140 -24.29 15.07 -8.29
C VAL A 140 -23.88 14.06 -9.36
N ASN A 141 -24.49 14.12 -10.56
CA ASN A 141 -24.07 13.30 -11.70
C ASN A 141 -22.68 13.72 -12.21
N ASP A 142 -22.34 15.01 -12.23
CA ASP A 142 -21.01 15.50 -12.63
C ASP A 142 -19.92 15.08 -11.63
N LYS A 143 -20.21 15.08 -10.32
CA LYS A 143 -19.30 14.54 -9.32
C LYS A 143 -19.20 13.02 -9.39
N MET A 144 -20.30 12.28 -9.61
CA MET A 144 -20.25 10.84 -9.83
C MET A 144 -19.60 10.48 -11.16
N ALA A 145 -19.80 11.23 -12.23
CA ALA A 145 -19.10 11.05 -13.49
C ALA A 145 -17.58 11.26 -13.33
N ARG A 146 -17.17 12.28 -12.57
CA ARG A 146 -15.75 12.53 -12.27
C ARG A 146 -15.09 11.49 -11.37
N PHE A 147 -15.82 10.70 -10.60
CA PHE A 147 -15.25 9.57 -9.86
C PHE A 147 -14.76 8.43 -10.78
N GLY A 148 -15.25 8.35 -12.01
CA GLY A 148 -14.83 7.39 -13.03
C GLY A 148 -13.75 7.93 -13.98
N GLU A 149 -13.39 9.22 -13.90
CA GLU A 149 -12.32 9.81 -14.70
C GLU A 149 -10.95 9.27 -14.23
N ALA A 150 -10.12 8.85 -15.16
CA ALA A 150 -8.75 8.44 -14.88
C ALA A 150 -7.94 9.64 -14.40
N ARG A 151 -7.21 9.49 -13.29
CA ARG A 151 -6.24 10.50 -12.82
C ARG A 151 -4.96 10.36 -13.65
N ILE A 152 -5.01 10.84 -14.87
CA ILE A 152 -3.89 10.77 -15.79
C ILE A 152 -2.90 11.87 -15.45
N GLN A 153 -1.64 11.52 -15.30
CA GLN A 153 -0.55 12.48 -15.28
C GLN A 153 -0.14 12.73 -16.74
N ASP A 154 -0.76 13.71 -17.36
CA ASP A 154 -0.25 14.23 -18.62
C ASP A 154 1.08 14.94 -18.37
N ILE A 155 2.14 14.53 -19.05
CA ILE A 155 3.36 15.32 -19.07
C ILE A 155 3.12 16.45 -20.07
N PRO A 156 3.09 17.73 -19.61
CA PRO A 156 2.87 18.85 -20.53
C PRO A 156 3.91 18.82 -21.64
N SER A 157 3.47 19.02 -22.86
CA SER A 157 4.34 19.10 -24.06
C SER A 157 5.39 20.24 -23.97
N ASP A 158 5.21 21.20 -23.07
CA ASP A 158 6.12 22.32 -22.84
C ASP A 158 7.26 22.03 -21.83
N GLY A 159 7.30 20.84 -21.21
CA GLY A 159 8.38 20.40 -20.34
C GLY A 159 9.58 19.86 -21.12
N LYS A 160 10.78 19.86 -20.49
CA LYS A 160 11.97 19.19 -21.05
C LYS A 160 11.64 17.71 -21.25
N LYS A 161 11.50 17.27 -22.52
CA LYS A 161 11.23 15.86 -22.86
C LYS A 161 12.41 14.99 -22.43
N VAL A 162 12.11 13.92 -21.73
CA VAL A 162 13.10 12.88 -21.39
C VAL A 162 13.33 12.04 -22.63
N THR A 163 14.59 11.82 -23.01
CA THR A 163 14.99 11.03 -24.19
C THR A 163 15.94 9.91 -23.78
N PHE A 164 16.32 9.03 -24.70
CA PHE A 164 17.31 7.99 -24.44
C PHE A 164 18.68 8.54 -24.00
N LYS A 165 18.97 9.79 -24.26
CA LYS A 165 20.19 10.48 -23.76
C LYS A 165 20.16 10.77 -22.25
N ASP A 166 18.98 10.78 -21.66
CA ASP A 166 18.79 10.97 -20.23
C ASP A 166 18.74 9.63 -19.47
N VAL A 167 18.77 8.48 -20.18
CA VAL A 167 18.84 7.12 -19.65
C VAL A 167 20.24 6.58 -19.88
N ALA A 168 20.90 6.13 -18.83
CA ALA A 168 22.22 5.51 -18.89
C ALA A 168 22.15 4.04 -18.45
N GLY A 169 23.08 3.22 -18.97
CA GLY A 169 23.28 1.84 -18.54
C GLY A 169 22.08 0.94 -18.79
N ALA A 170 21.51 0.96 -19.95
CA ALA A 170 20.44 0.08 -20.41
C ALA A 170 20.48 0.05 -21.96
N ASP A 171 21.65 -0.22 -22.52
CA ASP A 171 21.88 -0.04 -23.96
C ASP A 171 21.08 -1.09 -24.77
N GLU A 172 21.02 -2.34 -24.30
CA GLU A 172 20.28 -3.42 -24.93
C GLU A 172 18.76 -3.18 -24.82
N GLU A 173 18.28 -2.73 -23.66
CA GLU A 173 16.87 -2.40 -23.45
C GLU A 173 16.44 -1.20 -24.32
N LYS A 174 17.32 -0.21 -24.52
CA LYS A 174 17.06 0.92 -25.42
C LYS A 174 16.96 0.45 -26.87
N GLU A 175 17.88 -0.41 -27.32
CA GLU A 175 17.86 -0.97 -28.67
C GLU A 175 16.56 -1.74 -28.94
N GLU A 176 16.12 -2.55 -27.98
CA GLU A 176 14.87 -3.30 -28.08
C GLU A 176 13.64 -2.38 -28.13
N LEU A 177 13.66 -1.27 -27.37
CA LEU A 177 12.58 -0.29 -27.35
C LEU A 177 12.63 0.70 -28.53
N GLU A 178 13.77 0.84 -29.21
CA GLU A 178 13.90 1.72 -30.37
C GLU A 178 13.03 1.25 -31.56
N GLU A 179 12.78 -0.05 -31.67
CA GLU A 179 11.82 -0.57 -32.65
C GLU A 179 10.42 0.01 -32.45
N ILE A 180 10.01 0.20 -31.19
CA ILE A 180 8.71 0.79 -30.85
C ILE A 180 8.69 2.28 -31.18
N VAL A 181 9.80 2.99 -30.92
CA VAL A 181 9.98 4.39 -31.29
C VAL A 181 9.85 4.56 -32.79
N GLN A 182 10.56 3.74 -33.55
CA GLN A 182 10.51 3.78 -35.02
C GLN A 182 9.11 3.49 -35.55
N PHE A 183 8.41 2.52 -34.97
CA PHE A 183 7.03 2.23 -35.32
C PHE A 183 6.09 3.42 -35.05
N LEU A 184 6.17 4.02 -33.85
CA LEU A 184 5.32 5.18 -33.51
C LEU A 184 5.58 6.39 -34.42
N ARG A 185 6.82 6.54 -34.93
CA ARG A 185 7.20 7.59 -35.91
C ARG A 185 6.71 7.31 -37.33
N ASP A 186 6.79 6.06 -37.79
CA ASP A 186 6.42 5.64 -39.14
C ASP A 186 5.68 4.29 -39.14
N PRO A 187 4.39 4.26 -38.77
CA PRO A 187 3.60 3.04 -38.73
C PRO A 187 3.39 2.39 -40.10
N GLN A 188 3.37 3.19 -41.18
CA GLN A 188 3.04 2.71 -42.52
C GLN A 188 4.10 1.74 -43.04
N ARG A 189 5.37 2.05 -42.82
CA ARG A 189 6.51 1.20 -43.22
C ARG A 189 6.39 -0.24 -42.72
N TYR A 190 5.93 -0.43 -41.47
CA TYR A 190 5.79 -1.76 -40.87
C TYR A 190 4.53 -2.48 -41.35
N THR A 191 3.45 -1.73 -41.52
CA THR A 191 2.16 -2.27 -42.02
C THR A 191 2.27 -2.78 -43.46
N GLU A 192 3.00 -2.06 -44.34
CA GLU A 192 3.23 -2.48 -45.71
C GLU A 192 4.03 -3.78 -45.84
N LEU A 193 4.90 -4.06 -44.85
CA LEU A 193 5.65 -5.31 -44.78
C LEU A 193 4.85 -6.46 -44.15
N GLY A 194 3.61 -6.20 -43.69
CA GLY A 194 2.78 -7.18 -43.01
C GLY A 194 3.25 -7.52 -41.59
N ALA A 195 4.10 -6.69 -40.98
CA ALA A 195 4.58 -6.90 -39.62
C ALA A 195 3.47 -6.64 -38.60
N HIS A 196 3.36 -7.52 -37.63
CA HIS A 196 2.50 -7.32 -36.48
C HIS A 196 3.28 -6.62 -35.35
N ILE A 197 2.82 -5.45 -34.99
CA ILE A 197 3.46 -4.63 -33.98
C ILE A 197 3.00 -5.10 -32.60
N PRO A 198 3.90 -5.16 -31.59
CA PRO A 198 3.52 -5.48 -30.23
C PRO A 198 2.55 -4.41 -29.71
N LYS A 199 1.35 -4.85 -29.29
CA LYS A 199 0.35 -3.96 -28.69
C LYS A 199 0.76 -3.51 -27.28
N GLY A 200 1.51 -4.37 -26.59
CA GLY A 200 1.96 -4.12 -25.24
C GLY A 200 3.38 -4.63 -24.99
N VAL A 201 4.13 -3.86 -24.22
CA VAL A 201 5.46 -4.22 -23.73
C VAL A 201 5.47 -4.15 -22.23
N LEU A 202 5.97 -5.20 -21.61
CA LEU A 202 6.10 -5.30 -20.15
C LEU A 202 7.57 -5.07 -19.76
N LEU A 203 7.82 -4.00 -19.01
CA LEU A 203 9.12 -3.73 -18.39
C LEU A 203 9.18 -4.47 -17.05
N VAL A 204 10.10 -5.42 -16.93
CA VAL A 204 10.25 -6.28 -15.76
C VAL A 204 11.60 -6.02 -15.11
N GLY A 205 11.67 -5.94 -13.78
CA GLY A 205 12.95 -5.83 -13.09
C GLY A 205 12.84 -5.30 -11.66
N PRO A 206 13.93 -5.28 -10.90
CA PRO A 206 13.95 -4.78 -9.53
C PRO A 206 13.46 -3.33 -9.42
N PRO A 207 12.97 -2.90 -8.25
CA PRO A 207 12.61 -1.50 -8.03
C PRO A 207 13.85 -0.59 -8.16
N GLY A 208 13.65 0.65 -8.63
CA GLY A 208 14.74 1.62 -8.76
C GLY A 208 15.63 1.47 -10.00
N THR A 209 15.40 0.50 -10.89
CA THR A 209 16.19 0.28 -12.11
C THR A 209 15.85 1.23 -13.27
N GLY A 210 14.88 2.13 -13.10
CA GLY A 210 14.57 3.15 -14.11
C GLY A 210 13.48 2.78 -15.11
N LYS A 211 12.65 1.77 -14.86
CA LYS A 211 11.55 1.33 -15.76
C LYS A 211 10.63 2.47 -16.17
N THR A 212 10.19 3.28 -15.22
CA THR A 212 9.34 4.45 -15.47
C THR A 212 10.06 5.53 -16.27
N LEU A 213 11.37 5.74 -16.02
CA LEU A 213 12.21 6.67 -16.76
C LEU A 213 12.38 6.22 -18.23
N LEU A 214 12.62 4.93 -18.43
CA LEU A 214 12.76 4.33 -19.75
C LEU A 214 11.46 4.46 -20.56
N ALA A 215 10.30 4.22 -19.96
CA ALA A 215 9.01 4.43 -20.63
C ALA A 215 8.79 5.90 -21.04
N LYS A 216 9.17 6.85 -20.17
CA LYS A 216 9.15 8.28 -20.51
C LYS A 216 10.11 8.62 -21.65
N ALA A 217 11.29 7.99 -21.68
CA ALA A 217 12.27 8.21 -22.73
C ALA A 217 11.79 7.69 -24.09
N VAL A 218 11.10 6.55 -24.13
CA VAL A 218 10.46 6.04 -25.35
C VAL A 218 9.47 7.05 -25.92
N ALA A 219 8.61 7.61 -25.07
CA ALA A 219 7.62 8.60 -25.50
C ALA A 219 8.26 9.90 -25.97
N GLY A 220 9.28 10.39 -25.26
CA GLY A 220 10.02 11.59 -25.63
C GLY A 220 10.83 11.42 -26.91
N GLU A 221 11.40 10.23 -27.12
CA GLU A 221 12.14 9.90 -28.35
C GLU A 221 11.19 9.75 -29.53
N ALA A 222 10.01 9.14 -29.33
CA ALA A 222 8.98 9.00 -30.37
C ALA A 222 8.20 10.30 -30.62
N ASP A 223 8.34 11.31 -29.80
CA ASP A 223 7.57 12.57 -29.85
C ASP A 223 6.06 12.35 -29.80
N THR A 224 5.60 11.45 -28.93
CA THR A 224 4.21 11.04 -28.79
C THR A 224 3.63 11.44 -27.44
N ALA A 225 2.30 11.47 -27.34
CA ALA A 225 1.62 11.69 -26.05
C ALA A 225 1.94 10.55 -25.06
N PHE A 226 2.14 10.92 -23.78
CA PHE A 226 2.44 9.97 -22.71
C PHE A 226 1.40 10.08 -21.60
N LEU A 227 0.53 9.07 -21.51
CA LEU A 227 -0.51 8.98 -20.49
C LEU A 227 -0.07 7.97 -19.42
N SER A 228 0.24 8.45 -18.22
CA SER A 228 0.74 7.61 -17.14
C SER A 228 -0.30 7.43 -16.02
N ILE A 229 -0.45 6.20 -15.55
CA ILE A 229 -1.30 5.85 -14.42
C ILE A 229 -0.65 4.74 -13.58
N SER A 230 -0.89 4.74 -12.26
CA SER A 230 -0.49 3.62 -11.41
C SER A 230 -1.53 2.49 -11.45
N GLY A 231 -1.06 1.24 -11.41
CA GLY A 231 -1.92 0.07 -11.25
C GLY A 231 -2.80 0.14 -10.00
N SER A 232 -2.29 0.76 -8.93
CA SER A 232 -3.04 0.99 -7.68
C SER A 232 -4.24 1.92 -7.85
N ASP A 233 -4.22 2.86 -8.80
CA ASP A 233 -5.33 3.79 -9.05
C ASP A 233 -6.59 3.12 -9.62
N PHE A 234 -6.44 1.88 -10.06
CA PHE A 234 -7.58 1.08 -10.54
C PHE A 234 -8.22 0.24 -9.43
N VAL A 235 -7.59 0.15 -8.25
CA VAL A 235 -8.13 -0.59 -7.11
C VAL A 235 -8.91 0.36 -6.23
N GLU A 236 -10.24 0.32 -6.35
CA GLU A 236 -11.15 1.15 -5.56
C GLU A 236 -12.12 0.26 -4.76
N MET A 237 -12.76 0.82 -3.74
CA MET A 237 -13.75 0.09 -2.93
C MET A 237 -15.11 -0.10 -3.63
N TYR A 238 -15.35 0.62 -4.74
CA TYR A 238 -16.62 0.60 -5.45
C TYR A 238 -16.52 -0.22 -6.75
N VAL A 239 -17.33 -1.23 -6.84
CA VAL A 239 -17.38 -2.15 -8.01
C VAL A 239 -17.66 -1.37 -9.31
N GLY A 240 -16.81 -1.58 -10.32
CA GLY A 240 -16.94 -1.01 -11.67
C GLY A 240 -16.25 0.33 -11.89
N VAL A 241 -15.76 1.04 -10.85
CA VAL A 241 -15.03 2.31 -11.01
C VAL A 241 -13.68 2.09 -11.70
N GLY A 242 -12.95 1.04 -11.31
CA GLY A 242 -11.68 0.68 -11.95
C GLY A 242 -11.83 0.37 -13.44
N ALA A 243 -12.86 -0.38 -13.81
CA ALA A 243 -13.16 -0.67 -15.22
C ALA A 243 -13.56 0.58 -16.03
N SER A 244 -14.24 1.55 -15.39
CA SER A 244 -14.56 2.83 -16.04
C SER A 244 -13.32 3.67 -16.29
N ARG A 245 -12.38 3.73 -15.33
CA ARG A 245 -11.10 4.44 -15.50
C ARG A 245 -10.23 3.82 -16.59
N VAL A 246 -10.24 2.49 -16.72
CA VAL A 246 -9.54 1.83 -17.82
C VAL A 246 -10.09 2.30 -19.16
N ARG A 247 -11.42 2.28 -19.34
CA ARG A 247 -12.04 2.75 -20.59
C ARG A 247 -11.73 4.21 -20.88
N ASP A 248 -11.83 5.07 -19.90
CA ASP A 248 -11.55 6.50 -20.05
C ASP A 248 -10.09 6.74 -20.48
N LEU A 249 -9.12 6.06 -19.84
CA LEU A 249 -7.70 6.12 -20.19
C LEU A 249 -7.47 5.75 -21.66
N PHE A 250 -8.04 4.64 -22.10
CA PHE A 250 -7.87 4.19 -23.47
C PHE A 250 -8.61 5.06 -24.49
N GLU A 251 -9.77 5.62 -24.15
CA GLU A 251 -10.45 6.63 -24.98
C GLU A 251 -9.63 7.91 -25.13
N GLN A 252 -8.98 8.36 -24.06
CA GLN A 252 -8.10 9.53 -24.11
C GLN A 252 -6.85 9.24 -24.97
N ALA A 253 -6.26 8.05 -24.81
CA ALA A 253 -5.12 7.64 -25.63
C ALA A 253 -5.47 7.61 -27.13
N LYS A 254 -6.64 7.09 -27.50
CA LYS A 254 -7.12 7.09 -28.89
C LYS A 254 -7.32 8.49 -29.45
N LYS A 255 -7.79 9.44 -28.64
CA LYS A 255 -7.97 10.84 -29.06
C LYS A 255 -6.64 11.57 -29.29
N GLN A 256 -5.58 11.13 -28.62
CA GLN A 256 -4.24 11.73 -28.69
C GLN A 256 -3.25 10.89 -29.52
N ALA A 257 -3.71 9.89 -30.26
CA ALA A 257 -2.85 9.02 -31.07
C ALA A 257 -2.01 9.83 -32.10
N PRO A 258 -0.70 9.50 -32.30
CA PRO A 258 0.03 8.40 -31.67
C PRO A 258 0.32 8.67 -30.17
N ALA A 259 0.11 7.64 -29.31
CA ALA A 259 0.20 7.79 -27.88
C ALA A 259 0.79 6.55 -27.21
N ILE A 260 1.47 6.76 -26.09
CA ILE A 260 1.91 5.70 -25.18
C ILE A 260 1.06 5.74 -23.91
N VAL A 261 0.43 4.62 -23.57
CA VAL A 261 -0.22 4.40 -22.28
C VAL A 261 0.77 3.68 -21.38
N PHE A 262 1.18 4.31 -20.29
CA PHE A 262 2.08 3.70 -19.32
C PHE A 262 1.33 3.33 -18.03
N ILE A 263 1.46 2.06 -17.63
CA ILE A 263 0.85 1.53 -16.43
C ILE A 263 1.96 1.08 -15.48
N ASP A 264 2.21 1.86 -14.44
CA ASP A 264 3.17 1.48 -13.41
C ASP A 264 2.54 0.52 -12.40
N GLU A 265 3.36 -0.32 -11.76
CA GLU A 265 2.91 -1.30 -10.75
C GLU A 265 1.71 -2.14 -11.20
N ILE A 266 1.78 -2.70 -12.43
CA ILE A 266 0.66 -3.46 -13.00
C ILE A 266 0.25 -4.67 -12.15
N ASP A 267 1.15 -5.19 -11.34
CA ASP A 267 0.94 -6.28 -10.39
C ASP A 267 -0.09 -5.96 -9.29
N ALA A 268 -0.38 -4.68 -9.02
CA ALA A 268 -1.46 -4.29 -8.12
C ALA A 268 -2.84 -4.84 -8.55
N VAL A 269 -3.05 -4.99 -9.87
CA VAL A 269 -4.34 -5.42 -10.46
C VAL A 269 -4.21 -6.69 -11.28
N GLY A 270 -3.00 -6.96 -11.82
CA GLY A 270 -2.71 -8.09 -12.73
C GLY A 270 -2.40 -9.40 -12.03
N ARG A 271 -2.66 -9.53 -10.74
CA ARG A 271 -2.30 -10.71 -9.94
C ARG A 271 -3.13 -11.94 -10.28
N GLN A 272 -2.50 -13.12 -10.21
CA GLN A 272 -3.16 -14.42 -10.38
C GLN A 272 -4.36 -14.62 -9.43
N ARG A 273 -5.38 -15.33 -9.92
CA ARG A 273 -6.58 -15.71 -9.18
C ARG A 273 -6.23 -16.58 -7.98
N GLY A 274 -6.41 -16.06 -6.77
CA GLY A 274 -6.28 -16.83 -5.55
C GLY A 274 -7.64 -17.40 -5.13
N SER A 275 -7.65 -18.62 -4.61
CA SER A 275 -8.85 -19.29 -4.05
C SER A 275 -9.28 -18.70 -2.70
N GLY A 276 -9.26 -17.35 -2.53
CA GLY A 276 -9.57 -16.68 -1.27
C GLY A 276 -11.03 -16.27 -1.17
N LEU A 277 -11.71 -16.67 -0.11
CA LEU A 277 -13.07 -16.30 0.31
C LEU A 277 -13.13 -14.83 0.79
N GLY A 278 -13.13 -13.84 -0.13
CA GLY A 278 -13.27 -12.44 0.28
C GLY A 278 -13.72 -11.54 -0.86
N GLY A 279 -14.77 -10.74 -0.63
CA GLY A 279 -15.48 -9.91 -1.62
C GLY A 279 -14.71 -8.73 -2.26
N GLY A 280 -13.40 -8.61 -2.06
CA GLY A 280 -12.53 -7.64 -2.75
C GLY A 280 -11.91 -8.15 -4.05
N HIS A 281 -12.18 -9.41 -4.42
CA HIS A 281 -11.62 -10.03 -5.62
C HIS A 281 -12.39 -9.67 -6.89
N ASP A 282 -13.72 -9.50 -6.80
CA ASP A 282 -14.60 -9.27 -7.96
C ASP A 282 -14.26 -7.98 -8.71
N GLU A 283 -13.86 -6.92 -8.03
CA GLU A 283 -13.53 -5.64 -8.66
C GLU A 283 -12.20 -5.70 -9.42
N ARG A 284 -11.17 -6.31 -8.81
CA ARG A 284 -9.86 -6.50 -9.47
C ARG A 284 -9.99 -7.35 -10.73
N GLU A 285 -10.80 -8.42 -10.66
CA GLU A 285 -11.07 -9.27 -11.82
C GLU A 285 -11.84 -8.53 -12.92
N GLN A 286 -12.85 -7.71 -12.57
CA GLN A 286 -13.54 -6.88 -13.55
C GLN A 286 -12.62 -5.87 -14.22
N THR A 287 -11.75 -5.23 -13.44
CA THR A 287 -10.78 -4.27 -13.95
C THR A 287 -9.74 -4.94 -14.85
N LEU A 288 -9.23 -6.12 -14.45
CA LEU A 288 -8.33 -6.92 -15.29
C LEU A 288 -9.00 -7.33 -16.59
N ASN A 289 -10.22 -7.88 -16.52
CA ASN A 289 -10.97 -8.30 -17.70
C ASN A 289 -11.24 -7.11 -18.65
N GLN A 290 -11.58 -5.93 -18.11
CA GLN A 290 -11.78 -4.74 -18.93
C GLN A 290 -10.48 -4.33 -19.66
N ARG A 291 -9.31 -4.37 -18.98
CA ARG A 291 -8.01 -4.13 -19.64
C ARG A 291 -7.75 -5.10 -20.78
N LEU A 292 -7.99 -6.38 -20.54
CA LEU A 292 -7.81 -7.41 -21.55
C LEU A 292 -8.71 -7.14 -22.75
N VAL A 293 -9.96 -6.74 -22.51
CA VAL A 293 -10.92 -6.37 -23.57
C VAL A 293 -10.45 -5.13 -24.33
N GLU A 294 -10.00 -4.09 -23.63
CA GLU A 294 -9.50 -2.88 -24.30
C GLU A 294 -8.23 -3.17 -25.13
N MET A 295 -7.28 -3.95 -24.58
CA MET A 295 -6.08 -4.36 -25.32
C MET A 295 -6.41 -5.26 -26.52
N ASP A 296 -7.34 -6.22 -26.36
CA ASP A 296 -7.78 -7.09 -27.46
C ASP A 296 -8.56 -6.30 -28.52
N GLY A 297 -9.30 -5.26 -28.10
CA GLY A 297 -10.12 -4.39 -28.95
C GLY A 297 -9.33 -3.38 -29.82
N PHE A 298 -8.02 -3.21 -29.57
CA PHE A 298 -7.20 -2.37 -30.44
C PHE A 298 -7.04 -3.01 -31.83
N ALA A 299 -7.47 -2.29 -32.86
CA ALA A 299 -7.04 -2.61 -34.23
C ALA A 299 -5.53 -2.33 -34.36
N ALA A 300 -4.83 -3.12 -35.15
CA ALA A 300 -3.38 -3.03 -35.31
C ALA A 300 -2.86 -1.64 -35.74
N ASN A 301 -3.73 -0.71 -36.09
CA ASN A 301 -3.42 0.58 -36.71
C ASN A 301 -3.88 1.80 -35.90
N GLU A 302 -4.29 1.65 -34.61
CA GLU A 302 -4.79 2.80 -33.86
C GLU A 302 -3.69 3.72 -33.28
N GLY A 303 -2.40 3.39 -33.48
CA GLY A 303 -1.27 4.24 -33.07
C GLY A 303 -1.09 4.35 -31.55
N VAL A 304 -1.65 3.44 -30.77
CA VAL A 304 -1.50 3.40 -29.31
C VAL A 304 -0.70 2.17 -28.92
N VAL A 305 0.37 2.37 -28.13
CA VAL A 305 1.19 1.30 -27.55
C VAL A 305 1.05 1.35 -26.04
N VAL A 306 0.87 0.19 -25.40
CA VAL A 306 0.78 0.06 -23.95
C VAL A 306 2.13 -0.39 -23.40
N LEU A 307 2.76 0.43 -22.56
CA LEU A 307 3.90 0.03 -21.76
C LEU A 307 3.41 -0.25 -20.34
N ALA A 308 3.84 -1.34 -19.72
CA ALA A 308 3.57 -1.59 -18.31
C ALA A 308 4.86 -1.90 -17.56
N ALA A 309 4.92 -1.58 -16.28
CA ALA A 309 6.05 -1.91 -15.42
C ALA A 309 5.61 -2.76 -14.24
N THR A 310 6.46 -3.75 -13.89
CA THR A 310 6.30 -4.56 -12.69
C THR A 310 7.65 -4.91 -12.07
N ASN A 311 7.66 -5.05 -10.76
CA ASN A 311 8.81 -5.61 -10.04
C ASN A 311 8.69 -7.13 -9.88
N ARG A 312 7.50 -7.71 -10.17
CA ARG A 312 7.19 -9.11 -9.93
C ARG A 312 6.36 -9.70 -11.06
N VAL A 313 7.04 -10.27 -12.05
CA VAL A 313 6.37 -10.96 -13.17
C VAL A 313 5.73 -12.28 -12.73
N ASP A 314 6.28 -12.91 -11.68
CA ASP A 314 5.86 -14.21 -11.13
C ASP A 314 4.42 -14.23 -10.62
N ILE A 315 3.91 -13.09 -10.16
CA ILE A 315 2.55 -12.98 -9.62
C ILE A 315 1.51 -12.55 -10.66
N LEU A 316 1.94 -12.17 -11.87
CA LEU A 316 1.01 -11.73 -12.91
C LEU A 316 0.16 -12.89 -13.45
N ASP A 317 -1.08 -12.58 -13.80
CA ASP A 317 -1.96 -13.54 -14.49
C ASP A 317 -1.37 -13.87 -15.87
N PRO A 318 -1.14 -15.15 -16.19
CA PRO A 318 -0.62 -15.58 -17.49
C PRO A 318 -1.45 -15.08 -18.68
N ALA A 319 -2.71 -14.73 -18.46
CA ALA A 319 -3.57 -14.14 -19.49
C ALA A 319 -3.05 -12.79 -19.99
N LEU A 320 -2.33 -12.03 -19.17
CA LEU A 320 -1.70 -10.77 -19.57
C LEU A 320 -0.51 -10.98 -20.52
N LEU A 321 0.17 -12.11 -20.40
CA LEU A 321 1.39 -12.43 -21.16
C LEU A 321 1.09 -13.18 -22.49
N ARG A 322 -0.19 -13.30 -22.87
CA ARG A 322 -0.58 -13.94 -24.14
C ARG A 322 -0.32 -13.02 -25.33
N PRO A 323 0.01 -13.58 -26.52
CA PRO A 323 0.13 -12.81 -27.75
C PRO A 323 -1.07 -11.89 -28.00
N GLY A 324 -0.79 -10.66 -28.46
CA GLY A 324 -1.80 -9.62 -28.67
C GLY A 324 -2.08 -8.75 -27.44
N ARG A 325 -1.38 -8.99 -26.30
CA ARG A 325 -1.46 -8.20 -25.05
C ARG A 325 -0.06 -7.70 -24.69
N PHE A 326 0.57 -8.23 -23.63
CA PHE A 326 2.00 -7.99 -23.35
C PHE A 326 2.83 -9.11 -23.98
N ASP A 327 2.97 -9.03 -25.27
CA ASP A 327 3.65 -10.03 -26.10
C ASP A 327 5.16 -9.84 -26.14
N ARG A 328 5.66 -8.70 -25.67
CA ARG A 328 7.09 -8.44 -25.48
C ARG A 328 7.39 -8.14 -24.01
N GLN A 329 8.45 -8.75 -23.49
CA GLN A 329 8.94 -8.49 -22.14
C GLN A 329 10.37 -8.00 -22.23
N VAL A 330 10.64 -6.82 -21.68
CA VAL A 330 11.96 -6.21 -21.61
C VAL A 330 12.42 -6.27 -20.15
N PHE A 331 13.52 -6.97 -19.90
CA PHE A 331 14.06 -7.13 -18.55
C PHE A 331 15.04 -6.01 -18.23
N VAL A 332 14.67 -5.11 -17.33
CA VAL A 332 15.51 -3.98 -16.88
C VAL A 332 16.24 -4.41 -15.61
N GLY A 333 17.46 -4.90 -15.78
CA GLY A 333 18.31 -5.44 -14.72
C GLY A 333 18.96 -4.37 -13.85
N LEU A 334 19.81 -4.82 -12.92
CA LEU A 334 20.74 -3.93 -12.23
C LEU A 334 21.81 -3.47 -13.22
N PRO A 335 22.23 -2.19 -13.15
CA PRO A 335 23.27 -1.68 -14.05
C PRO A 335 24.62 -2.34 -13.76
N ASP A 336 25.34 -2.69 -14.80
CA ASP A 336 26.73 -3.13 -14.73
C ASP A 336 27.68 -1.99 -14.34
N LEU A 337 28.95 -2.25 -14.20
CA LEU A 337 29.95 -1.25 -13.82
C LEU A 337 29.92 -0.02 -14.72
N LYS A 338 29.86 -0.22 -16.06
CA LYS A 338 29.83 0.88 -17.04
C LYS A 338 28.53 1.67 -16.91
N GLY A 339 27.41 0.99 -16.77
CA GLY A 339 26.08 1.60 -16.57
C GLY A 339 26.03 2.42 -15.31
N ARG A 340 26.59 1.93 -14.18
CA ARG A 340 26.64 2.70 -12.92
C ARG A 340 27.48 3.98 -13.09
N GLU A 341 28.62 3.91 -13.76
CA GLU A 341 29.46 5.08 -14.03
C GLU A 341 28.72 6.10 -14.89
N GLU A 342 28.02 5.67 -15.92
CA GLU A 342 27.22 6.55 -16.78
C GLU A 342 26.03 7.18 -16.01
N ILE A 343 25.33 6.40 -15.18
CA ILE A 343 24.25 6.89 -14.30
C ILE A 343 24.80 7.95 -13.33
N LEU A 344 25.94 7.68 -12.70
CA LEU A 344 26.61 8.64 -11.80
C LEU A 344 26.95 9.94 -12.56
N LYS A 345 27.47 9.87 -13.78
CA LYS A 345 27.76 11.04 -14.61
C LYS A 345 26.50 11.86 -14.92
N ILE A 346 25.34 11.20 -15.16
CA ILE A 346 24.08 11.91 -15.36
C ILE A 346 23.64 12.63 -14.08
N HIS A 347 23.63 11.96 -12.94
CA HIS A 347 23.20 12.54 -11.67
C HIS A 347 24.21 13.53 -11.06
N ALA A 348 25.47 13.51 -11.51
CA ALA A 348 26.50 14.48 -11.17
C ALA A 348 26.32 15.83 -11.90
N LYS A 349 25.57 15.86 -13.01
CA LYS A 349 25.32 17.10 -13.75
C LYS A 349 24.67 18.15 -12.85
N GLY A 350 25.33 19.30 -12.71
CA GLY A 350 24.85 20.39 -11.86
C GLY A 350 25.20 20.28 -10.37
N LYS A 351 25.94 19.24 -9.95
CA LYS A 351 26.51 19.13 -8.62
C LYS A 351 27.99 19.56 -8.65
N PRO A 352 28.46 20.37 -7.69
CA PRO A 352 29.86 20.79 -7.63
C PRO A 352 30.72 19.66 -7.05
N LEU A 353 31.29 18.82 -7.90
CA LEU A 353 32.26 17.79 -7.51
C LEU A 353 33.65 18.43 -7.36
N ALA A 354 34.43 17.92 -6.43
CA ALA A 354 35.85 18.28 -6.27
C ALA A 354 36.71 17.53 -7.31
N GLU A 355 37.94 17.97 -7.52
CA GLU A 355 38.85 17.40 -8.53
C GLU A 355 39.36 15.99 -8.17
N ASP A 356 39.26 15.60 -6.90
CA ASP A 356 39.65 14.28 -6.37
C ASP A 356 38.62 13.18 -6.66
N VAL A 357 37.42 13.51 -7.10
CA VAL A 357 36.33 12.54 -7.27
C VAL A 357 36.50 11.75 -8.56
N ASP A 358 36.75 10.45 -8.42
CA ASP A 358 36.69 9.48 -9.53
C ASP A 358 35.36 8.71 -9.52
N LEU A 359 34.45 9.07 -10.43
CA LEU A 359 33.16 8.38 -10.58
C LEU A 359 33.31 6.90 -10.97
N GLY A 360 34.41 6.52 -11.62
CA GLY A 360 34.71 5.12 -11.92
C GLY A 360 35.03 4.33 -10.64
N SER A 361 35.76 4.91 -9.69
CA SER A 361 35.99 4.32 -8.38
C SER A 361 34.67 4.17 -7.60
N VAL A 362 33.83 5.20 -7.61
CA VAL A 362 32.51 5.18 -6.98
C VAL A 362 31.63 4.08 -7.61
N ALA A 363 31.67 3.91 -8.93
CA ALA A 363 30.93 2.87 -9.62
C ALA A 363 31.38 1.45 -9.23
N ARG A 364 32.70 1.24 -9.02
CA ARG A 364 33.24 -0.02 -8.47
C ARG A 364 32.71 -0.28 -7.06
N ALA A 365 32.76 0.72 -6.21
CA ALA A 365 32.31 0.62 -4.81
C ALA A 365 30.79 0.47 -4.62
N THR A 366 30.00 0.62 -5.68
CA THR A 366 28.53 0.57 -5.64
C THR A 366 27.94 -0.61 -6.41
N SER A 367 28.64 -1.76 -6.44
CA SER A 367 28.12 -2.98 -7.04
C SER A 367 26.76 -3.36 -6.41
N GLY A 368 25.79 -3.71 -7.27
CA GLY A 368 24.43 -4.04 -6.87
C GLY A 368 23.52 -2.83 -6.59
N PHE A 369 23.99 -1.59 -6.73
CA PHE A 369 23.14 -0.41 -6.60
C PHE A 369 22.28 -0.24 -7.86
N THR A 370 21.03 0.18 -7.63
CA THR A 370 20.12 0.62 -8.68
C THR A 370 20.39 2.06 -9.11
N GLY A 371 19.80 2.50 -10.21
CA GLY A 371 19.86 3.91 -10.62
C GLY A 371 19.34 4.88 -9.55
N ALA A 372 18.29 4.51 -8.83
CA ALA A 372 17.73 5.28 -7.73
C ALA A 372 18.68 5.34 -6.52
N ASP A 373 19.38 4.25 -6.21
CA ASP A 373 20.38 4.24 -5.14
C ASP A 373 21.56 5.16 -5.47
N LEU A 374 22.03 5.18 -6.72
CA LEU A 374 23.10 6.05 -7.19
C LEU A 374 22.71 7.53 -7.18
N GLU A 375 21.46 7.84 -7.55
CA GLU A 375 20.92 9.20 -7.42
C GLU A 375 20.89 9.63 -5.95
N ASN A 376 20.34 8.78 -5.08
CA ASN A 376 20.29 9.03 -3.64
C ASN A 376 21.68 9.18 -3.03
N LEU A 377 22.65 8.38 -3.44
CA LEU A 377 24.03 8.47 -3.02
C LEU A 377 24.61 9.86 -3.26
N LEU A 378 24.53 10.37 -4.48
CA LEU A 378 25.04 11.70 -4.82
C LEU A 378 24.25 12.83 -4.16
N ASN A 379 22.96 12.63 -3.90
CA ASN A 379 22.15 13.56 -3.13
C ASN A 379 22.58 13.59 -1.66
N GLU A 380 22.81 12.44 -1.04
CA GLU A 380 23.31 12.33 0.34
C GLU A 380 24.70 12.94 0.51
N ALA A 381 25.59 12.74 -0.48
CA ALA A 381 26.90 13.37 -0.50
C ALA A 381 26.79 14.90 -0.58
N ALA A 382 25.89 15.41 -1.40
CA ALA A 382 25.63 16.86 -1.47
C ALA A 382 25.08 17.42 -0.16
N LEU A 383 24.13 16.71 0.48
CA LEU A 383 23.57 17.09 1.79
C LEU A 383 24.63 17.06 2.89
N LEU A 384 25.53 16.06 2.89
CA LEU A 384 26.63 15.97 3.84
C LEU A 384 27.60 17.12 3.66
N THR A 385 28.00 17.44 2.42
CA THR A 385 28.84 18.55 2.04
C THR A 385 28.27 19.90 2.51
N GLY A 386 26.95 20.12 2.25
CA GLY A 386 26.25 21.32 2.70
C GLY A 386 26.23 21.46 4.23
N ARG A 387 26.01 20.34 4.94
CA ARG A 387 26.00 20.29 6.41
C ARG A 387 27.39 20.65 7.00
N ARG A 388 28.47 20.29 6.31
CA ARG A 388 29.84 20.63 6.69
C ARG A 388 30.29 22.04 6.27
N GLY A 389 29.43 22.78 5.56
CA GLY A 389 29.73 24.11 5.04
C GLY A 389 30.79 24.12 3.93
N GLN A 390 31.02 22.97 3.28
CA GLN A 390 31.95 22.83 2.16
C GLN A 390 31.31 23.26 0.85
N ARG A 391 32.11 23.67 -0.14
CA ARG A 391 31.59 24.12 -1.45
C ARG A 391 31.55 23.02 -2.51
N PHE A 392 32.41 22.01 -2.37
CA PHE A 392 32.56 20.92 -3.33
C PHE A 392 32.34 19.58 -2.65
N ILE A 393 31.71 18.66 -3.35
CA ILE A 393 31.53 17.29 -2.92
C ILE A 393 32.85 16.55 -3.11
N THR A 394 33.48 16.13 -2.04
CA THR A 394 34.75 15.40 -2.03
C THR A 394 34.52 13.89 -2.16
N GLU A 395 35.59 13.16 -2.53
CA GLU A 395 35.54 11.68 -2.57
C GLU A 395 35.19 11.10 -1.19
N GLU A 396 35.74 11.68 -0.10
CA GLU A 396 35.43 11.30 1.27
C GLU A 396 33.92 11.43 1.58
N ALA A 397 33.30 12.54 1.15
CA ALA A 397 31.84 12.74 1.34
C ALA A 397 31.03 11.70 0.60
N ILE A 398 31.44 11.28 -0.60
CA ILE A 398 30.80 10.22 -1.36
C ILE A 398 30.97 8.88 -0.65
N HIS A 399 32.17 8.51 -0.24
CA HIS A 399 32.43 7.26 0.50
C HIS A 399 31.58 7.15 1.77
N GLN A 400 31.51 8.21 2.57
CA GLN A 400 30.64 8.22 3.76
C GLN A 400 29.16 8.08 3.39
N SER A 401 28.75 8.61 2.25
CA SER A 401 27.40 8.48 1.76
C SER A 401 27.10 7.08 1.23
N VAL A 402 28.05 6.38 0.59
CA VAL A 402 27.93 4.96 0.25
C VAL A 402 27.63 4.15 1.50
N ILE A 403 28.41 4.34 2.54
CA ILE A 403 28.22 3.64 3.81
C ILE A 403 26.85 3.97 4.43
N LYS A 404 26.43 5.24 4.37
CA LYS A 404 25.14 5.68 4.87
C LYS A 404 23.96 5.06 4.11
N VAL A 405 24.07 4.92 2.79
CA VAL A 405 23.02 4.28 1.96
C VAL A 405 22.91 2.78 2.28
N ILE A 406 24.05 2.10 2.45
CA ILE A 406 24.10 0.66 2.76
C ILE A 406 23.62 0.37 4.20
N ALA A 407 24.14 1.11 5.18
CA ALA A 407 24.07 0.80 6.60
C ALA A 407 23.12 1.69 7.40
N GLY A 408 22.65 2.78 6.81
CA GLY A 408 21.86 3.80 7.50
C GLY A 408 22.71 4.80 8.30
N PRO A 409 22.08 5.78 8.97
CA PRO A 409 22.77 6.82 9.72
C PRO A 409 23.40 6.27 11.01
N GLU A 410 24.52 6.89 11.41
CA GLU A 410 25.18 6.65 12.69
C GLU A 410 24.32 7.10 13.87
N LYS A 411 24.38 6.35 14.97
CA LYS A 411 23.65 6.64 16.22
C LYS A 411 24.61 7.03 17.34
N HIS A 412 25.23 8.18 17.25
CA HIS A 412 26.16 8.67 18.27
C HIS A 412 25.53 8.97 19.65
N SER A 413 24.21 9.12 19.72
CA SER A 413 23.50 9.40 20.99
C SER A 413 23.25 8.15 21.84
N ARG A 414 23.52 6.95 21.32
CA ARG A 414 23.32 5.70 22.05
C ARG A 414 24.51 5.45 22.98
N VAL A 415 24.25 5.44 24.27
CA VAL A 415 25.25 5.02 25.26
C VAL A 415 25.33 3.50 25.25
N VAL A 416 26.46 2.96 24.80
CA VAL A 416 26.72 1.52 24.75
C VAL A 416 27.56 1.14 25.96
N PRO A 417 27.14 0.17 26.79
CA PRO A 417 27.96 -0.32 27.90
C PRO A 417 29.29 -0.89 27.42
N GLU A 418 30.35 -0.77 28.24
CA GLU A 418 31.71 -1.22 27.88
C GLU A 418 31.75 -2.72 27.52
N ALA A 419 30.97 -3.55 28.21
CA ALA A 419 30.86 -4.97 27.89
C ALA A 419 30.27 -5.22 26.49
N GLU A 420 29.26 -4.43 26.10
CA GLU A 420 28.67 -4.52 24.74
C GLU A 420 29.63 -3.95 23.67
N ARG A 421 30.36 -2.88 23.96
CA ARG A 421 31.38 -2.36 23.07
C ARG A 421 32.47 -3.41 22.79
N ARG A 422 32.95 -4.07 23.85
CA ARG A 422 33.95 -5.13 23.74
C ARG A 422 33.42 -6.33 22.94
N LEU A 423 32.17 -6.74 23.20
CA LEU A 423 31.52 -7.82 22.47
C LEU A 423 31.43 -7.47 20.98
N THR A 424 30.94 -6.27 20.64
CA THR A 424 30.83 -5.82 19.25
C THR A 424 32.21 -5.73 18.57
N ALA A 425 33.25 -5.25 19.27
CA ALA A 425 34.58 -5.14 18.71
C ALA A 425 35.16 -6.51 18.31
N TYR A 426 35.03 -7.52 19.17
CA TYR A 426 35.48 -8.87 18.82
C TYR A 426 34.60 -9.54 17.76
N HIS A 427 33.31 -9.26 17.76
CA HIS A 427 32.37 -9.73 16.74
C HIS A 427 32.75 -9.21 15.34
N GLU A 428 32.89 -7.91 15.19
CA GLU A 428 33.24 -7.29 13.89
C GLU A 428 34.66 -7.64 13.45
N ALA A 429 35.62 -7.66 14.40
CA ALA A 429 36.97 -8.12 14.10
C ALA A 429 36.97 -9.58 13.64
N GLY A 430 36.10 -10.43 14.21
CA GLY A 430 35.94 -11.82 13.80
C GLY A 430 35.51 -11.97 12.35
N HIS A 431 34.50 -11.21 11.93
CA HIS A 431 34.10 -11.15 10.53
C HIS A 431 35.26 -10.73 9.63
N ALA A 432 35.92 -9.64 9.95
CA ALA A 432 36.98 -9.07 9.15
C ALA A 432 38.16 -10.05 8.98
N VAL A 433 38.63 -10.66 10.07
CA VAL A 433 39.76 -11.61 10.05
C VAL A 433 39.41 -12.86 9.23
N VAL A 434 38.22 -13.43 9.42
CA VAL A 434 37.80 -14.62 8.63
C VAL A 434 37.70 -14.28 7.16
N MET A 435 37.10 -13.13 6.82
CA MET A 435 36.96 -12.71 5.42
C MET A 435 38.31 -12.46 4.75
N GLN A 436 39.24 -11.80 5.43
CA GLN A 436 40.59 -11.55 4.90
C GLN A 436 41.41 -12.81 4.69
N ALA A 437 41.19 -13.84 5.52
CA ALA A 437 41.88 -15.14 5.39
C ALA A 437 41.33 -16.00 4.24
N LEU A 438 40.19 -15.65 3.66
CA LEU A 438 39.51 -16.37 2.60
C LEU A 438 39.66 -15.64 1.26
N PRO A 439 40.53 -16.14 0.36
CA PRO A 439 40.94 -15.36 -0.83
C PRO A 439 39.85 -15.14 -1.87
N ASP A 440 38.75 -15.91 -1.81
CA ASP A 440 37.65 -15.80 -2.76
C ASP A 440 36.64 -14.70 -2.35
N LEU A 441 36.73 -14.20 -1.11
CA LEU A 441 35.83 -13.15 -0.62
C LEU A 441 36.34 -11.75 -0.97
N ASP A 442 35.39 -10.83 -1.03
CA ASP A 442 35.67 -9.44 -1.31
C ASP A 442 36.44 -8.78 -0.13
N PRO A 443 37.35 -7.85 -0.40
CA PRO A 443 38.18 -7.23 0.63
C PRO A 443 37.36 -6.41 1.62
N VAL A 444 37.81 -6.40 2.86
CA VAL A 444 37.22 -5.55 3.90
C VAL A 444 37.52 -4.09 3.57
N HIS A 445 36.45 -3.29 3.47
CA HIS A 445 36.55 -1.85 3.20
C HIS A 445 36.56 -1.01 4.48
N GLN A 446 35.73 -1.37 5.46
CA GLN A 446 35.64 -0.68 6.75
C GLN A 446 35.06 -1.60 7.82
N ILE A 447 35.56 -1.43 9.04
CA ILE A 447 35.05 -2.09 10.25
C ILE A 447 34.67 -0.99 11.23
N THR A 448 33.48 -1.05 11.81
CA THR A 448 33.02 -0.05 12.78
C THR A 448 32.19 -0.67 13.90
N ILE A 449 32.38 -0.17 15.12
CA ILE A 449 31.55 -0.49 16.28
C ILE A 449 30.58 0.63 16.62
N VAL A 450 30.50 1.66 15.77
CA VAL A 450 29.49 2.72 15.91
C VAL A 450 28.14 2.16 15.47
N PRO A 451 27.11 2.19 16.33
CA PRO A 451 25.80 1.64 15.98
C PRO A 451 25.17 2.37 14.79
N ARG A 452 24.63 1.59 13.83
CA ARG A 452 23.90 2.09 12.66
C ARG A 452 22.59 1.34 12.49
N GLY A 453 21.50 2.03 12.20
CA GLY A 453 20.21 1.38 12.01
C GLY A 453 19.80 0.50 13.20
N GLN A 454 19.75 -0.82 13.00
CA GLN A 454 19.51 -1.83 14.05
C GLN A 454 20.78 -2.58 14.48
N ALA A 455 21.89 -2.38 13.76
CA ALA A 455 23.16 -3.06 14.04
C ALA A 455 23.94 -2.35 15.16
N GLY A 456 24.63 -3.13 16.00
CA GLY A 456 25.54 -2.63 17.03
C GLY A 456 26.90 -2.21 16.48
N GLY A 457 27.36 -2.86 15.41
CA GLY A 457 28.55 -2.59 14.62
C GLY A 457 28.34 -3.11 13.19
N MET A 458 29.34 -3.00 12.36
CA MET A 458 29.30 -3.50 10.98
C MET A 458 30.69 -3.66 10.36
N THR A 459 30.89 -4.77 9.71
CA THR A 459 32.03 -5.00 8.81
C THR A 459 31.55 -4.86 7.36
N ILE A 460 32.04 -3.84 6.66
CA ILE A 460 31.67 -3.51 5.28
C ILE A 460 32.73 -4.07 4.34
N TYR A 461 32.27 -4.79 3.34
CA TYR A 461 33.06 -5.25 2.21
C TYR A 461 32.44 -4.74 0.92
N LEU A 462 33.25 -4.36 -0.02
CA LEU A 462 32.80 -3.86 -1.33
C LEU A 462 33.35 -4.79 -2.40
N PRO A 463 32.50 -5.35 -3.26
CA PRO A 463 32.93 -6.16 -4.39
C PRO A 463 33.83 -5.34 -5.32
N GLU A 464 34.94 -5.89 -5.73
CA GLU A 464 35.82 -5.27 -6.74
C GLU A 464 35.28 -5.46 -8.16
N GLU A 465 34.52 -6.52 -8.38
CA GLU A 465 33.96 -6.88 -9.68
C GLU A 465 32.49 -7.33 -9.56
N ASP A 466 31.73 -7.09 -10.61
CA ASP A 466 30.35 -7.60 -10.72
C ASP A 466 30.39 -9.10 -11.08
N ARG A 467 29.92 -9.95 -10.17
CA ARG A 467 29.91 -11.40 -10.38
C ARG A 467 28.55 -11.87 -10.87
N SER A 468 28.49 -12.36 -12.11
CA SER A 468 27.28 -12.97 -12.66
C SER A 468 27.01 -14.38 -12.12
N TYR A 469 28.08 -15.11 -11.73
CA TYR A 469 27.98 -16.48 -11.22
C TYR A 469 28.73 -16.64 -9.90
N LEU A 470 28.12 -17.36 -8.96
CA LEU A 470 28.72 -17.67 -7.67
C LEU A 470 29.15 -19.14 -7.65
N SER A 471 30.44 -19.40 -7.40
CA SER A 471 30.93 -20.78 -7.25
C SER A 471 30.51 -21.38 -5.92
N ARG A 472 30.44 -22.73 -5.83
CA ARG A 472 30.19 -23.42 -4.55
C ARG A 472 31.19 -23.01 -3.48
N ARG A 473 32.48 -22.88 -3.84
CA ARG A 473 33.55 -22.47 -2.93
C ARG A 473 33.29 -21.06 -2.38
N TYR A 474 33.02 -20.10 -3.25
CA TYR A 474 32.68 -18.74 -2.84
C TYR A 474 31.48 -18.68 -1.85
N MET A 475 30.43 -19.48 -2.13
CA MET A 475 29.26 -19.51 -1.25
C MET A 475 29.57 -20.12 0.12
N LEU A 476 30.40 -21.20 0.19
CA LEU A 476 30.86 -21.75 1.46
C LEU A 476 31.73 -20.78 2.23
N ASP A 477 32.66 -20.09 1.57
CA ASP A 477 33.51 -19.08 2.19
C ASP A 477 32.67 -17.91 2.70
N ARG A 478 31.62 -17.53 1.99
CA ARG A 478 30.69 -16.50 2.43
C ARG A 478 29.87 -16.92 3.66
N VAL A 479 29.47 -18.17 3.75
CA VAL A 479 28.85 -18.73 4.98
C VAL A 479 29.85 -18.66 6.15
N ALA A 480 31.10 -19.00 5.93
CA ALA A 480 32.15 -18.90 6.94
C ALA A 480 32.33 -17.41 7.38
N GLY A 481 32.45 -16.47 6.43
CA GLY A 481 32.57 -15.05 6.74
C GLY A 481 31.44 -14.54 7.63
N LEU A 482 30.18 -14.97 7.37
CA LEU A 482 29.02 -14.61 8.19
C LEU A 482 29.04 -15.23 9.60
N LEU A 483 29.70 -16.34 9.81
CA LEU A 483 29.80 -16.99 11.13
C LEU A 483 31.02 -16.52 11.94
N GLY A 484 31.90 -15.72 11.34
CA GLY A 484 33.14 -15.23 11.95
C GLY A 484 32.93 -14.47 13.24
N GLY A 485 31.94 -13.58 13.30
CA GLY A 485 31.64 -12.81 14.50
C GLY A 485 31.25 -13.68 15.69
N ARG A 486 30.32 -14.64 15.48
CA ARG A 486 29.91 -15.59 16.52
C ARG A 486 31.08 -16.48 17.01
N ALA A 487 31.91 -16.94 16.09
CA ALA A 487 33.07 -17.77 16.45
C ALA A 487 34.11 -16.95 17.26
N ALA A 488 34.26 -15.66 16.96
CA ALA A 488 35.13 -14.78 17.73
C ALA A 488 34.57 -14.48 19.14
N GLU A 489 33.26 -14.28 19.29
CA GLU A 489 32.62 -14.14 20.61
C GLU A 489 32.90 -15.39 21.47
N GLU A 490 32.64 -16.60 20.97
CA GLU A 490 32.87 -17.85 21.70
C GLU A 490 34.34 -18.00 22.11
N MET A 491 35.28 -17.79 21.18
CA MET A 491 36.70 -17.97 21.41
C MET A 491 37.31 -16.96 22.39
N MET A 492 36.94 -15.69 22.29
CA MET A 492 37.58 -14.59 23.02
C MET A 492 36.87 -14.20 24.31
N LEU A 493 35.54 -14.37 24.35
CA LEU A 493 34.72 -13.98 25.50
C LEU A 493 34.17 -15.19 26.28
N GLY A 494 34.25 -16.39 25.71
CA GLY A 494 33.78 -17.64 26.33
C GLY A 494 32.25 -17.74 26.38
N ASP A 495 31.54 -16.87 25.68
CA ASP A 495 30.06 -16.86 25.60
C ASP A 495 29.64 -16.39 24.21
N ILE A 496 28.34 -16.55 23.90
CA ILE A 496 27.72 -16.21 22.62
C ILE A 496 26.54 -15.29 22.86
N SER A 497 26.35 -14.33 21.96
CA SER A 497 25.27 -13.35 22.09
C SER A 497 24.18 -13.50 21.04
N THR A 498 23.08 -12.76 21.24
CA THR A 498 21.99 -12.63 20.24
C THR A 498 22.40 -11.74 19.06
N GLY A 499 23.54 -11.04 19.14
CA GLY A 499 24.03 -10.13 18.09
C GLY A 499 24.21 -10.85 16.74
N ALA A 500 24.67 -12.09 16.77
CA ALA A 500 24.87 -12.92 15.58
C ALA A 500 23.59 -13.45 14.91
N SER A 501 22.39 -13.08 15.39
CA SER A 501 21.12 -13.66 14.88
C SER A 501 20.90 -13.38 13.39
N SER A 502 21.22 -12.18 12.93
CA SER A 502 21.13 -11.78 11.52
C SER A 502 22.10 -12.59 10.63
N ASP A 503 23.32 -12.78 11.11
CA ASP A 503 24.36 -13.48 10.36
C ASP A 503 24.06 -14.97 10.22
N ILE A 504 23.55 -15.58 11.30
CA ILE A 504 23.09 -16.97 11.26
C ILE A 504 21.92 -17.14 10.29
N GLN A 505 20.95 -16.21 10.27
CA GLN A 505 19.85 -16.26 9.33
C GLN A 505 20.33 -16.16 7.87
N ARG A 506 21.25 -15.23 7.58
CA ARG A 506 21.85 -15.06 6.26
C ARG A 506 22.67 -16.27 5.84
N ALA A 507 23.51 -16.80 6.73
CA ALA A 507 24.29 -18.02 6.51
C ALA A 507 23.38 -19.23 6.19
N THR A 508 22.33 -19.41 6.99
CA THR A 508 21.33 -20.48 6.78
C THR A 508 20.59 -20.31 5.44
N ALA A 509 20.23 -19.08 5.06
CA ALA A 509 19.57 -18.81 3.78
C ALA A 509 20.48 -19.16 2.58
N ILE A 510 21.79 -18.86 2.67
CA ILE A 510 22.76 -19.24 1.64
C ILE A 510 22.88 -20.77 1.57
N ALA A 511 23.08 -21.45 2.69
CA ALA A 511 23.19 -22.91 2.74
C ALA A 511 21.91 -23.58 2.19
N ARG A 512 20.73 -23.06 2.50
CA ARG A 512 19.46 -23.54 1.96
C ARG A 512 19.37 -23.38 0.45
N LYS A 513 19.78 -22.24 -0.12
CA LYS A 513 19.83 -22.04 -1.57
C LYS A 513 20.83 -22.97 -2.25
N MET A 514 21.99 -23.22 -1.64
CA MET A 514 22.96 -24.17 -2.15
C MET A 514 22.38 -25.58 -2.28
N VAL A 515 21.64 -26.01 -1.26
CA VAL A 515 21.09 -27.39 -1.23
C VAL A 515 19.79 -27.47 -2.04
N GLY A 516 18.87 -26.53 -1.84
CA GLY A 516 17.50 -26.60 -2.39
C GLY A 516 17.36 -26.07 -3.80
N THR A 517 18.06 -24.97 -4.14
CA THR A 517 17.88 -24.28 -5.41
C THR A 517 18.99 -24.63 -6.42
N TYR A 518 20.25 -24.63 -5.98
CA TYR A 518 21.40 -24.76 -6.90
C TYR A 518 21.91 -26.16 -7.07
N GLY A 519 21.37 -27.16 -6.33
CA GLY A 519 21.83 -28.56 -6.42
C GLY A 519 23.30 -28.74 -6.07
N MET A 520 23.85 -27.96 -5.13
CA MET A 520 25.26 -27.96 -4.76
C MET A 520 25.60 -28.96 -3.63
N SER A 521 24.66 -29.83 -3.25
CA SER A 521 24.91 -30.92 -2.28
C SER A 521 25.48 -32.14 -2.94
N SER A 522 26.54 -32.72 -2.32
CA SER A 522 27.11 -33.98 -2.78
C SER A 522 26.22 -35.18 -2.48
N ARG A 523 25.35 -35.11 -1.48
CA ARG A 523 24.44 -36.18 -1.06
C ARG A 523 23.14 -36.23 -1.82
N LEU A 524 22.57 -35.04 -2.09
CA LEU A 524 21.27 -34.88 -2.78
C LEU A 524 21.41 -34.77 -4.29
N GLY A 525 22.63 -34.53 -4.77
CA GLY A 525 22.94 -34.42 -6.20
C GLY A 525 22.43 -33.13 -6.85
N ASN A 526 22.42 -33.14 -8.19
CA ASN A 526 22.07 -31.97 -9.02
C ASN A 526 20.53 -31.85 -9.18
N VAL A 527 19.82 -31.77 -8.07
CA VAL A 527 18.34 -31.65 -8.05
C VAL A 527 17.93 -30.33 -7.40
N ALA A 528 17.04 -29.62 -8.05
CA ALA A 528 16.40 -28.44 -7.47
C ALA A 528 15.08 -28.85 -6.80
N PHE A 529 15.00 -28.67 -5.49
CA PHE A 529 13.83 -29.00 -4.68
C PHE A 529 12.92 -27.77 -4.46
N ASP A 530 13.49 -26.57 -4.44
CA ASP A 530 12.79 -25.29 -4.18
C ASP A 530 12.42 -24.55 -5.47
N ALA A 531 12.08 -25.28 -6.55
CA ALA A 531 11.67 -24.67 -7.79
C ALA A 531 10.36 -23.85 -7.60
N GLY A 532 10.48 -22.56 -7.30
CA GLY A 532 9.36 -21.61 -7.27
C GLY A 532 8.76 -21.27 -5.90
N SER A 533 9.45 -21.49 -4.79
CA SER A 533 8.91 -21.25 -3.44
C SER A 533 9.33 -19.92 -2.78
N ASP A 534 9.84 -18.94 -3.51
CA ASP A 534 10.16 -17.60 -2.95
C ASP A 534 8.91 -16.77 -2.61
N GLU A 535 7.71 -17.33 -2.76
CA GLU A 535 6.47 -16.69 -2.35
C GLU A 535 6.12 -16.92 -0.88
N VAL A 536 6.62 -16.06 0.00
CA VAL A 536 6.06 -15.90 1.35
C VAL A 536 4.74 -15.16 1.25
N PHE A 537 3.64 -15.89 1.07
CA PHE A 537 2.28 -15.32 1.12
C PHE A 537 1.49 -15.87 2.29
N ILE A 538 1.07 -14.97 3.18
CA ILE A 538 0.30 -15.26 4.41
C ILE A 538 -1.04 -15.99 4.15
N GLY A 539 -1.49 -16.09 2.90
CA GLY A 539 -2.73 -16.79 2.53
C GLY A 539 -2.57 -18.18 1.91
N LYS A 540 -1.35 -18.53 1.42
CA LYS A 540 -1.06 -19.81 0.75
C LYS A 540 -0.46 -20.86 1.69
N SER A 541 -0.12 -20.47 2.92
CA SER A 541 0.54 -21.35 3.89
C SER A 541 -0.32 -22.52 4.40
N MET A 542 -1.61 -22.56 4.09
CA MET A 542 -2.49 -23.68 4.47
C MET A 542 -2.49 -24.86 3.46
N ALA A 543 -1.82 -24.75 2.33
CA ALA A 543 -1.85 -25.79 1.28
C ALA A 543 -0.50 -26.04 0.57
N HIS A 544 0.65 -25.69 1.18
CA HIS A 544 1.93 -26.07 0.61
C HIS A 544 2.19 -27.58 0.89
N THR A 545 1.74 -28.40 -0.02
CA THR A 545 2.29 -29.75 -0.19
C THR A 545 3.71 -29.56 -0.72
N ARG A 546 4.71 -29.85 0.11
CA ARG A 546 6.12 -29.90 -0.32
C ARG A 546 6.22 -30.87 -1.50
N PRO A 547 6.90 -30.50 -2.61
CA PRO A 547 7.02 -31.39 -3.79
C PRO A 547 7.94 -32.59 -3.57
N TYR A 548 8.41 -32.81 -2.35
CA TYR A 548 9.34 -33.86 -1.98
C TYR A 548 8.95 -34.55 -0.66
N SER A 549 9.48 -35.77 -0.45
CA SER A 549 9.16 -36.61 0.70
C SER A 549 9.73 -36.05 2.01
N GLU A 550 9.16 -36.42 3.16
CA GLU A 550 9.73 -36.12 4.49
C GLU A 550 11.15 -36.64 4.65
N LYS A 551 11.51 -37.77 4.01
CA LYS A 551 12.87 -38.27 3.99
C LYS A 551 13.83 -37.31 3.31
N THR A 552 13.46 -36.77 2.14
CA THR A 552 14.24 -35.77 1.41
C THR A 552 14.37 -34.50 2.23
N ALA A 553 13.29 -34.04 2.88
CA ALA A 553 13.34 -32.90 3.77
C ALA A 553 14.35 -33.06 4.91
N ALA A 554 14.34 -34.22 5.57
CA ALA A 554 15.30 -34.53 6.63
C ALA A 554 16.76 -34.62 6.12
N GLU A 555 16.97 -35.11 4.89
CA GLU A 555 18.29 -35.10 4.25
C GLU A 555 18.74 -33.68 3.89
N MET A 556 17.85 -32.79 3.43
CA MET A 556 18.15 -31.39 3.19
C MET A 556 18.52 -30.66 4.49
N ASP A 557 17.78 -30.89 5.56
CA ASP A 557 18.07 -30.28 6.87
C ASP A 557 19.42 -30.75 7.42
N ALA A 558 19.77 -32.04 7.21
CA ALA A 558 21.06 -32.58 7.59
C ALA A 558 22.23 -31.97 6.79
N GLU A 559 22.05 -31.75 5.48
CA GLU A 559 23.07 -31.12 4.62
C GLU A 559 23.24 -29.64 4.96
N ILE A 560 22.16 -28.91 5.16
CA ILE A 560 22.22 -27.49 5.57
C ILE A 560 22.99 -27.37 6.89
N ARG A 561 22.69 -28.22 7.86
CA ARG A 561 23.40 -28.25 9.14
C ARG A 561 24.88 -28.57 8.94
N ALA A 562 25.21 -29.58 8.14
CA ALA A 562 26.59 -29.96 7.86
C ALA A 562 27.40 -28.81 7.24
N ILE A 563 26.81 -28.06 6.29
CA ILE A 563 27.43 -26.87 5.69
C ILE A 563 27.72 -25.79 6.75
N ILE A 564 26.76 -25.52 7.65
CA ILE A 564 26.95 -24.54 8.71
C ILE A 564 28.00 -24.98 9.72
N ASP A 565 27.98 -26.25 10.15
CA ASP A 565 28.92 -26.79 11.13
C ASP A 565 30.35 -26.79 10.56
N GLU A 566 30.53 -27.23 9.30
CA GLU A 566 31.84 -27.22 8.60
C GLU A 566 32.38 -25.78 8.45
N ALA A 567 31.51 -24.84 8.07
CA ALA A 567 31.88 -23.43 7.96
C ALA A 567 32.27 -22.85 9.33
N TYR A 568 31.56 -23.22 10.39
CA TYR A 568 31.86 -22.76 11.75
C TYR A 568 33.21 -23.27 12.27
N GLU A 569 33.51 -24.59 12.06
CA GLU A 569 34.82 -25.15 12.40
C GLU A 569 35.94 -24.46 11.60
N LYS A 570 35.72 -24.20 10.30
CA LYS A 570 36.67 -23.42 9.48
C LYS A 570 36.94 -22.04 10.06
N CYS A 571 35.89 -21.34 10.57
CA CYS A 571 36.08 -20.07 11.25
C CYS A 571 36.94 -20.18 12.50
N ARG A 572 36.69 -21.20 13.34
CA ARG A 572 37.46 -21.44 14.56
C ARG A 572 38.93 -21.70 14.25
N GLU A 573 39.23 -22.50 13.23
CA GLU A 573 40.61 -22.75 12.78
C GLU A 573 41.31 -21.47 12.31
N ILE A 574 40.61 -20.64 11.49
CA ILE A 574 41.15 -19.39 11.01
C ILE A 574 41.41 -18.44 12.19
N LEU A 575 40.42 -18.23 13.07
CA LEU A 575 40.54 -17.33 14.21
C LEU A 575 41.59 -17.79 15.22
N ALA A 576 41.77 -19.09 15.41
CA ALA A 576 42.86 -19.62 16.23
C ALA A 576 44.24 -19.32 15.63
N ARG A 577 44.40 -19.41 14.29
CA ARG A 577 45.61 -19.06 13.57
C ARG A 577 45.97 -17.58 13.66
N TYR A 578 44.97 -16.73 13.55
CA TYR A 578 45.10 -15.24 13.51
C TYR A 578 44.61 -14.58 14.79
N LYS A 579 44.81 -15.26 15.95
CA LYS A 579 44.32 -14.79 17.24
C LYS A 579 44.95 -13.44 17.66
N THR A 580 46.23 -13.23 17.30
CA THR A 580 46.95 -11.98 17.60
C THR A 580 46.36 -10.81 16.84
N GLU A 581 46.11 -10.99 15.56
CA GLU A 581 45.53 -10.03 14.66
C GLU A 581 44.09 -9.69 15.08
N LEU A 582 43.31 -10.70 15.43
CA LEU A 582 41.95 -10.55 15.97
C LEU A 582 41.94 -9.64 17.20
N THR A 583 42.87 -9.88 18.13
CA THR A 583 42.97 -9.08 19.35
C THR A 583 43.38 -7.63 19.02
N ALA A 584 44.40 -7.46 18.16
CA ALA A 584 44.89 -6.13 17.80
C ALA A 584 43.82 -5.29 17.08
N VAL A 585 43.06 -5.89 16.16
CA VAL A 585 41.94 -5.23 15.48
C VAL A 585 40.84 -4.86 16.46
N ALA A 586 40.45 -5.77 17.36
CA ALA A 586 39.43 -5.48 18.37
C ALA A 586 39.85 -4.35 19.32
N GLU A 587 41.10 -4.34 19.77
CA GLU A 587 41.64 -3.26 20.63
C GLU A 587 41.69 -1.92 19.89
N TYR A 588 42.08 -1.90 18.61
CA TYR A 588 42.04 -0.69 17.80
C TYR A 588 40.60 -0.15 17.68
N LEU A 589 39.62 -1.02 17.45
CA LEU A 589 38.20 -0.64 17.36
C LEU A 589 37.68 -0.08 18.68
N LEU A 590 38.14 -0.61 19.82
CA LEU A 590 37.74 -0.08 21.14
C LEU A 590 38.30 1.34 21.38
N GLU A 591 39.46 1.66 20.80
CA GLU A 591 40.10 2.97 20.93
C GLU A 591 39.57 3.98 19.90
N HIS A 592 39.43 3.57 18.62
CA HIS A 592 39.17 4.46 17.50
C HIS A 592 37.75 4.34 16.91
N GLU A 593 36.97 3.36 17.38
CA GLU A 593 35.59 3.04 16.97
C GLU A 593 35.41 2.59 15.51
N THR A 594 36.30 2.99 14.61
CA THR A 594 36.25 2.68 13.18
C THR A 594 37.66 2.44 12.64
N MET A 595 37.82 1.43 11.79
CA MET A 595 39.05 1.06 11.08
C MET A 595 38.77 1.00 9.59
N ASP A 596 39.54 1.70 8.76
CA ASP A 596 39.48 1.57 7.31
C ASP A 596 40.21 0.30 6.81
N GLY A 597 39.87 -0.13 5.58
CA GLY A 597 40.39 -1.38 5.00
C GLY A 597 41.91 -1.36 4.79
N ASP A 598 42.51 -0.20 4.51
CA ASP A 598 43.96 -0.07 4.30
C ASP A 598 44.70 -0.20 5.62
N THR A 599 44.25 0.47 6.67
CA THR A 599 44.74 0.27 8.03
C THR A 599 44.62 -1.19 8.47
N PHE A 600 43.45 -1.81 8.23
CA PHE A 600 43.22 -3.23 8.54
C PHE A 600 44.24 -4.14 7.85
N LYS A 601 44.50 -3.96 6.55
CA LYS A 601 45.49 -4.73 5.80
C LYS A 601 46.89 -4.64 6.41
N THR A 602 47.31 -3.48 6.94
CA THR A 602 48.62 -3.34 7.58
C THR A 602 48.75 -4.18 8.85
N TYR A 603 47.69 -4.26 9.66
CA TYR A 603 47.64 -5.14 10.84
C TYR A 603 47.71 -6.62 10.48
N PHE A 604 47.16 -7.01 9.32
CA PHE A 604 47.15 -8.40 8.88
C PHE A 604 48.48 -8.85 8.25
N THR A 605 49.20 -7.96 7.54
CA THR A 605 50.47 -8.23 6.86
C THR A 605 51.70 -8.24 7.80
N GLN A 606 51.73 -7.35 8.80
CA GLN A 606 52.86 -7.27 9.73
C GLN A 606 53.09 -8.55 10.53
N SER A 607 52.05 -9.33 10.78
CA SER A 607 52.14 -10.62 11.47
C SER A 607 52.58 -11.78 10.55
N GLY A 608 52.39 -11.63 9.23
CA GLY A 608 52.87 -12.62 8.25
C GLY A 608 54.39 -12.63 8.07
N GLU A 609 55.04 -11.50 8.12
CA GLU A 609 56.50 -11.37 8.02
C GLU A 609 57.25 -11.88 9.29
N SER A 610 56.56 -11.87 10.45
CA SER A 610 57.12 -12.37 11.71
C SER A 610 57.06 -13.89 11.83
N ARG A 611 56.45 -14.61 10.87
CA ARG A 611 56.22 -16.05 10.87
C ARG A 611 56.97 -16.84 9.77
N GLN A 612 57.82 -16.13 8.95
CA GLN A 612 58.83 -16.78 8.10
C GLN A 612 60.16 -16.79 8.83
#